data_1043d2e04b806032a520caa399ac762b
#
_entry.id   1043d2e04b806032a520caa399ac762b
#
_cell.length_a   1.000
_cell.length_b   1.000
_cell.length_c   1.000
_cell.angle_alpha   90.00
_cell.angle_beta   90.00
_cell.angle_gamma   90.00
#
_symmetry.space_group_name_H-M   'P 1'
#
loop_
_entity.id
_entity.type
_entity.pdbx_description
1 polymer ?
#
loop_
_entity_poly.entity_id
_entity_poly.type
_entity_poly.pdbx_seq_one_letter_code
_entity_poly.pdbx_strand_id
1 'polypeptide(L)'
;MDQVKIEINEETHIKNFNITLFDTAGQERYRAITKNYFKDSHGIILIYDITSKSSFGHIEKWLESIKETLSDWKKSGYMIMILGNKLDLVENNGKKRAVTSEEGKNICSKNDIYWGGECSAKTFEVNQIKEIIETFLKKVYIKKVLIYKLYLNIIMQNKNNV
;
A
#
# COMPACT_ATOMS: atom_id res chain seq x y z
N MET A 1 13.78 5.11 11.79
CA MET A 1 13.54 3.93 10.95
C MET A 1 12.93 2.89 11.87
N ASP A 2 11.64 2.74 11.82
CA ASP A 2 10.93 1.87 12.76
C ASP A 2 10.82 0.47 12.13
N GLN A 3 11.30 -0.55 12.85
CA GLN A 3 11.16 -1.94 12.45
C GLN A 3 9.97 -2.55 13.18
N VAL A 4 9.00 -3.05 12.43
CA VAL A 4 7.83 -3.74 12.98
C VAL A 4 7.95 -5.23 12.63
N LYS A 5 7.84 -6.09 13.64
CA LYS A 5 7.74 -7.55 13.43
C LYS A 5 6.27 -7.91 13.27
N ILE A 6 5.93 -8.58 12.18
CA ILE A 6 4.60 -9.13 11.94
C ILE A 6 4.70 -10.63 11.77
N GLU A 7 3.86 -11.35 12.49
CA GLU A 7 3.67 -12.80 12.35
C GLU A 7 2.57 -13.06 11.33
N ILE A 8 2.89 -13.78 10.26
CA ILE A 8 1.90 -14.25 9.30
C ILE A 8 1.72 -15.74 9.51
N ASN A 9 0.53 -16.14 9.96
CA ASN A 9 0.12 -17.54 10.04
C ASN A 9 -0.28 -18.01 8.64
N GLU A 10 0.53 -18.88 8.03
CA GLU A 10 0.08 -19.76 6.95
C GLU A 10 -0.39 -21.08 7.59
N GLU A 11 -1.35 -21.78 7.00
CA GLU A 11 -2.02 -22.96 7.56
C GLU A 11 -1.09 -24.07 8.09
N THR A 12 0.20 -24.01 7.79
CA THR A 12 1.20 -24.99 8.22
C THR A 12 2.45 -24.39 8.87
N HIS A 13 2.73 -23.09 8.73
CA HIS A 13 3.99 -22.50 9.24
C HIS A 13 3.80 -21.02 9.59
N ILE A 14 4.22 -20.66 10.80
CA ILE A 14 4.35 -19.26 11.24
C ILE A 14 5.66 -18.72 10.66
N LYS A 15 5.56 -17.65 9.86
CA LYS A 15 6.75 -16.93 9.37
C LYS A 15 6.80 -15.54 9.99
N ASN A 16 7.93 -15.22 10.59
CA ASN A 16 8.22 -13.89 11.11
C ASN A 16 8.86 -13.04 10.01
N PHE A 17 8.32 -11.86 9.76
CA PHE A 17 8.87 -10.90 8.82
C PHE A 17 9.37 -9.65 9.54
N ASN A 18 10.57 -9.23 9.19
CA ASN A 18 11.05 -7.91 9.55
C ASN A 18 10.56 -6.90 8.50
N ILE A 19 9.79 -5.91 8.95
CA ILE A 19 9.24 -4.87 8.08
C ILE A 19 9.95 -3.58 8.40
N THR A 20 10.45 -2.92 7.38
CA THR A 20 11.00 -1.57 7.48
C THR A 20 9.98 -0.59 6.91
N LEU A 21 9.51 0.33 7.74
CA LEU A 21 8.62 1.40 7.33
C LEU A 21 9.42 2.67 7.04
N PHE A 22 9.16 3.27 5.88
CA PHE A 22 9.70 4.57 5.50
C PHE A 22 8.56 5.58 5.53
N ASP A 23 8.55 6.45 6.54
CA ASP A 23 7.67 7.61 6.56
C ASP A 23 8.28 8.70 5.67
N THR A 24 7.59 9.02 4.57
CA THR A 24 8.07 9.98 3.58
C THR A 24 7.26 11.27 3.66
N ALA A 25 7.92 12.41 3.42
CA ALA A 25 7.23 13.69 3.36
C ALA A 25 6.19 13.72 2.23
N GLY A 26 4.92 13.98 2.58
CA GLY A 26 3.82 14.06 1.62
C GLY A 26 3.83 15.32 0.74
N GLN A 27 4.77 16.25 0.95
CA GLN A 27 4.87 17.48 0.18
C GLN A 27 5.55 17.24 -1.17
N GLU A 28 4.95 17.74 -2.24
CA GLU A 28 5.40 17.57 -3.62
C GLU A 28 6.85 18.06 -3.88
N ARG A 29 7.33 19.03 -3.10
CA ARG A 29 8.73 19.53 -3.20
C ARG A 29 9.78 18.45 -2.88
N TYR A 30 9.41 17.39 -2.15
CA TYR A 30 10.30 16.28 -1.81
C TYR A 30 10.11 15.06 -2.71
N ARG A 31 9.30 15.17 -3.77
CA ARG A 31 8.97 14.05 -4.68
C ARG A 31 10.22 13.38 -5.28
N ALA A 32 11.25 14.16 -5.61
CA ALA A 32 12.48 13.61 -6.17
C ALA A 32 13.19 12.64 -5.20
N ILE A 33 13.19 12.96 -3.90
CA ILE A 33 13.78 12.11 -2.87
C ILE A 33 12.89 10.89 -2.64
N THR A 34 11.58 11.07 -2.61
CA THR A 34 10.60 10.01 -2.38
C THR A 34 10.65 8.94 -3.49
N LYS A 35 10.95 9.31 -4.74
CA LYS A 35 11.12 8.35 -5.85
C LYS A 35 12.17 7.27 -5.58
N ASN A 36 13.21 7.57 -4.83
CA ASN A 36 14.25 6.58 -4.49
C ASN A 36 13.69 5.49 -3.57
N TYR A 37 12.79 5.83 -2.65
CA TYR A 37 12.16 4.84 -1.76
C TYR A 37 11.19 3.91 -2.49
N PHE A 38 10.60 4.35 -3.63
CA PHE A 38 9.71 3.48 -4.40
C PHE A 38 10.45 2.26 -4.96
N LYS A 39 11.68 2.44 -5.45
CA LYS A 39 12.46 1.37 -6.10
C LYS A 39 12.78 0.21 -5.16
N ASP A 40 13.01 0.51 -3.88
CA ASP A 40 13.42 -0.47 -2.88
C ASP A 40 12.23 -0.96 -2.02
N SER A 41 11.01 -0.47 -2.29
CA SER A 41 9.83 -0.87 -1.56
C SER A 41 9.22 -2.16 -2.11
N HIS A 42 8.46 -2.87 -1.28
CA HIS A 42 7.63 -4.01 -1.69
C HIS A 42 6.16 -3.63 -1.73
N GLY A 43 5.79 -2.66 -0.92
CA GLY A 43 4.45 -2.10 -0.84
C GLY A 43 4.50 -0.60 -0.60
N ILE A 44 3.54 0.12 -1.15
CA ILE A 44 3.40 1.57 -1.01
C ILE A 44 1.99 1.85 -0.50
N ILE A 45 1.90 2.67 0.54
CA ILE A 45 0.62 3.10 1.11
C ILE A 45 0.45 4.59 0.83
N LEU A 46 -0.59 4.95 0.09
CA LEU A 46 -0.98 6.33 -0.16
C LEU A 46 -2.11 6.70 0.78
N ILE A 47 -1.91 7.72 1.61
CA ILE A 47 -2.88 8.13 2.62
C ILE A 47 -3.41 9.52 2.27
N TYR A 48 -4.74 9.70 2.36
CA TYR A 48 -5.37 11.00 2.17
C TYR A 48 -6.33 11.33 3.32
N ASP A 49 -6.64 12.61 3.49
CA ASP A 49 -7.61 13.14 4.44
C ASP A 49 -9.01 13.14 3.79
N ILE A 50 -9.95 12.35 4.34
CA ILE A 50 -11.33 12.26 3.81
C ILE A 50 -12.11 13.56 3.89
N THR A 51 -11.61 14.55 4.64
CA THR A 51 -12.20 15.89 4.75
C THR A 51 -11.56 16.91 3.80
N SER A 52 -10.65 16.47 2.89
CA SER A 52 -9.89 17.34 2.00
C SER A 52 -9.83 16.82 0.56
N LYS A 53 -10.57 17.46 -0.35
CA LYS A 53 -10.49 17.18 -1.80
C LYS A 53 -9.09 17.40 -2.37
N SER A 54 -8.37 18.42 -1.88
CA SER A 54 -7.00 18.70 -2.31
C SER A 54 -6.06 17.53 -1.96
N SER A 55 -6.16 17.00 -0.75
CA SER A 55 -5.39 15.83 -0.32
C SER A 55 -5.67 14.62 -1.21
N PHE A 56 -6.94 14.36 -1.54
CA PHE A 56 -7.34 13.29 -2.44
C PHE A 56 -6.83 13.50 -3.87
N GLY A 57 -6.88 14.73 -4.38
CA GLY A 57 -6.34 15.07 -5.71
C GLY A 57 -4.83 14.83 -5.84
N HIS A 58 -4.07 14.83 -4.74
CA HIS A 58 -2.65 14.49 -4.77
C HIS A 58 -2.41 12.98 -4.94
N ILE A 59 -3.38 12.11 -4.66
CA ILE A 59 -3.26 10.66 -4.85
C ILE A 59 -2.95 10.32 -6.31
N GLU A 60 -3.64 10.94 -7.27
CA GLU A 60 -3.39 10.70 -8.70
C GLU A 60 -1.97 11.11 -9.10
N LYS A 61 -1.49 12.25 -8.61
CA LYS A 61 -0.11 12.72 -8.87
C LYS A 61 0.95 11.78 -8.30
N TRP A 62 0.67 11.19 -7.12
CA TRP A 62 1.56 10.19 -6.54
C TRP A 62 1.54 8.88 -7.32
N LEU A 63 0.36 8.43 -7.78
CA LEU A 63 0.23 7.25 -8.63
C LEU A 63 0.98 7.43 -9.96
N GLU A 64 0.90 8.59 -10.60
CA GLU A 64 1.68 8.91 -11.79
C GLU A 64 3.17 8.81 -11.51
N SER A 65 3.65 9.43 -10.43
CA SER A 65 5.05 9.39 -10.03
C SER A 65 5.57 7.98 -9.75
N ILE A 66 4.73 7.12 -9.13
CA ILE A 66 5.06 5.71 -8.89
C ILE A 66 5.16 4.96 -10.23
N LYS A 67 4.19 5.14 -11.13
CA LYS A 67 4.17 4.49 -12.45
C LYS A 67 5.37 4.90 -13.32
N GLU A 68 5.76 6.17 -13.29
CA GLU A 68 6.96 6.67 -13.97
C GLU A 68 8.24 6.03 -13.41
N THR A 69 8.30 5.85 -12.10
CA THR A 69 9.50 5.34 -11.42
C THR A 69 9.62 3.82 -11.52
N LEU A 70 8.48 3.13 -11.49
CA LEU A 70 8.34 1.68 -11.50
C LEU A 70 7.61 1.23 -12.76
N SER A 71 8.25 1.35 -13.93
CA SER A 71 7.64 1.09 -15.25
C SER A 71 6.90 -0.25 -15.34
N ASP A 72 7.40 -1.28 -14.68
CA ASP A 72 6.81 -2.63 -14.66
C ASP A 72 6.24 -3.02 -13.28
N TRP A 73 5.75 -2.06 -12.50
CA TRP A 73 5.33 -2.29 -11.12
C TRP A 73 4.31 -3.44 -10.95
N LYS A 74 3.42 -3.63 -11.91
CA LYS A 74 2.43 -4.73 -11.89
C LYS A 74 3.09 -6.11 -12.00
N LYS A 75 4.11 -6.24 -12.84
CA LYS A 75 4.84 -7.49 -13.07
C LYS A 75 5.89 -7.74 -11.99
N SER A 76 6.49 -6.69 -11.45
CA SER A 76 7.57 -6.77 -10.46
C SER A 76 7.12 -7.09 -9.03
N GLY A 77 5.81 -7.28 -8.81
CA GLY A 77 5.27 -7.69 -7.51
C GLY A 77 5.07 -6.56 -6.52
N TYR A 78 5.21 -5.31 -6.93
CA TYR A 78 4.83 -4.18 -6.08
C TYR A 78 3.33 -4.20 -5.78
N MET A 79 2.98 -3.79 -4.56
CA MET A 79 1.60 -3.56 -4.17
C MET A 79 1.42 -2.10 -3.75
N ILE A 80 0.32 -1.50 -4.19
CA ILE A 80 -0.08 -0.15 -3.79
C ILE A 80 -1.42 -0.25 -3.09
N MET A 81 -1.54 0.44 -1.94
CA MET A 81 -2.78 0.60 -1.20
C MET A 81 -3.13 2.08 -1.07
N ILE A 82 -4.41 2.41 -1.17
CA ILE A 82 -4.94 3.73 -0.80
C ILE A 82 -5.74 3.58 0.48
N LEU A 83 -5.53 4.51 1.42
CA LEU A 83 -6.18 4.54 2.73
C LEU A 83 -6.75 5.95 3.00
N GLY A 84 -8.03 6.05 3.33
CA GLY A 84 -8.65 7.27 3.82
C GLY A 84 -8.39 7.44 5.31
N ASN A 85 -7.90 8.61 5.74
CA ASN A 85 -7.62 8.89 7.14
C ASN A 85 -8.51 10.04 7.65
N LYS A 86 -8.54 10.21 8.95
CA LYS A 86 -9.27 11.22 9.74
C LYS A 86 -10.78 10.99 9.78
N LEU A 87 -11.19 9.71 9.81
CA LEU A 87 -12.59 9.30 9.95
C LEU A 87 -13.26 9.92 11.18
N ASP A 88 -12.52 10.06 12.28
CA ASP A 88 -12.93 10.71 13.53
C ASP A 88 -13.48 12.13 13.32
N LEU A 89 -12.96 12.87 12.35
CA LEU A 89 -13.43 14.24 12.10
C LEU A 89 -14.85 14.28 11.55
N VAL A 90 -15.26 13.25 10.82
CA VAL A 90 -16.59 13.14 10.25
C VAL A 90 -17.56 12.51 11.25
N GLU A 91 -17.17 11.43 11.93
CA GLU A 91 -18.03 10.67 12.82
C GLU A 91 -18.23 11.37 14.16
N ASN A 92 -17.17 11.92 14.76
CA ASN A 92 -17.20 12.42 16.13
C ASN A 92 -17.23 13.96 16.21
N ASN A 93 -16.70 14.66 15.20
CA ASN A 93 -16.53 16.11 15.25
C ASN A 93 -17.46 16.87 14.28
N GLY A 94 -18.36 16.17 13.60
CA GLY A 94 -19.34 16.78 12.67
C GLY A 94 -18.72 17.51 11.47
N LYS A 95 -17.44 17.29 11.19
CA LYS A 95 -16.78 17.90 10.03
C LYS A 95 -17.35 17.33 8.74
N LYS A 96 -17.58 18.18 7.76
CA LYS A 96 -18.13 17.73 6.48
C LYS A 96 -17.13 16.81 5.76
N ARG A 97 -17.59 15.64 5.38
CA ARG A 97 -16.86 14.74 4.47
C ARG A 97 -16.66 15.43 3.11
N ALA A 98 -15.45 15.45 2.61
CA ALA A 98 -15.14 16.01 1.29
C ALA A 98 -14.99 14.92 0.22
N VAL A 99 -14.56 13.71 0.62
CA VAL A 99 -14.33 12.58 -0.27
C VAL A 99 -15.14 11.39 0.22
N THR A 100 -15.92 10.78 -0.66
CA THR A 100 -16.71 9.59 -0.34
C THR A 100 -15.84 8.32 -0.41
N SER A 101 -16.22 7.27 0.31
CA SER A 101 -15.56 5.96 0.20
C SER A 101 -15.64 5.38 -1.22
N GLU A 102 -16.72 5.71 -1.93
CA GLU A 102 -16.91 5.28 -3.32
C GLU A 102 -15.89 5.91 -4.27
N GLU A 103 -15.57 7.20 -4.08
CA GLU A 103 -14.49 7.86 -4.85
C GLU A 103 -13.14 7.19 -4.61
N GLY A 104 -12.84 6.80 -3.35
CA GLY A 104 -11.62 6.06 -3.00
C GLY A 104 -11.57 4.67 -3.66
N LYS A 105 -12.68 3.94 -3.65
CA LYS A 105 -12.78 2.63 -4.31
C LYS A 105 -12.64 2.75 -5.82
N ASN A 106 -13.24 3.78 -6.43
CA ASN A 106 -13.21 3.99 -7.87
C ASN A 106 -11.80 4.26 -8.39
N ILE A 107 -11.00 5.08 -7.68
CA ILE A 107 -9.61 5.31 -8.07
C ILE A 107 -8.77 4.02 -7.93
N CYS A 108 -9.06 3.19 -6.93
CA CYS A 108 -8.41 1.89 -6.77
C CYS A 108 -8.75 0.93 -7.92
N SER A 109 -10.02 0.78 -8.25
CA SER A 109 -10.50 -0.09 -9.34
C SER A 109 -9.93 0.36 -10.70
N LYS A 110 -9.95 1.66 -10.99
CA LYS A 110 -9.40 2.24 -12.22
C LYS A 110 -7.91 1.95 -12.41
N ASN A 111 -7.15 1.89 -11.32
CA ASN A 111 -5.70 1.69 -11.35
C ASN A 111 -5.26 0.26 -11.04
N ASP A 112 -6.20 -0.65 -10.70
CA ASP A 112 -5.91 -2.01 -10.27
C ASP A 112 -4.98 -2.06 -9.04
N ILE A 113 -5.36 -1.30 -8.01
CA ILE A 113 -4.65 -1.21 -6.73
C ILE A 113 -5.60 -1.48 -5.56
N TYR A 114 -5.04 -1.72 -4.38
CA TYR A 114 -5.80 -2.17 -3.23
C TYR A 114 -6.45 -1.00 -2.49
N TRP A 115 -7.75 -1.12 -2.19
CA TRP A 115 -8.47 -0.23 -1.30
C TRP A 115 -8.33 -0.72 0.14
N GLY A 116 -7.64 0.05 0.99
CA GLY A 116 -7.41 -0.27 2.40
C GLY A 116 -8.57 0.11 3.34
N GLY A 117 -9.57 0.82 2.83
CA GLY A 117 -10.65 1.33 3.66
C GLY A 117 -10.41 2.75 4.18
N GLU A 118 -11.10 3.06 5.27
CA GLU A 118 -10.97 4.33 5.98
C GLU A 118 -10.66 4.08 7.45
N CYS A 119 -9.89 4.97 8.05
CA CYS A 119 -9.50 4.87 9.47
C CYS A 119 -9.31 6.25 10.10
N SER A 120 -9.08 6.25 11.41
CA SER A 120 -8.58 7.43 12.14
C SER A 120 -7.28 7.08 12.85
N ALA A 121 -6.19 7.68 12.42
CA ALA A 121 -4.92 7.56 13.15
C ALA A 121 -4.93 8.27 14.52
N LYS A 122 -5.90 9.17 14.74
CA LYS A 122 -6.01 9.94 15.98
C LYS A 122 -6.72 9.18 17.10
N THR A 123 -7.84 8.53 16.80
CA THR A 123 -8.67 7.85 17.80
C THR A 123 -8.14 6.47 18.17
N PHE A 124 -7.16 5.99 17.43
CA PHE A 124 -6.36 4.80 17.70
C PHE A 124 -7.18 3.63 18.28
N GLU A 125 -8.15 3.15 17.53
CA GLU A 125 -8.49 1.75 17.67
C GLU A 125 -7.31 0.96 17.09
N VAL A 126 -6.32 0.72 17.96
CA VAL A 126 -5.02 0.08 17.60
C VAL A 126 -5.23 -1.17 16.76
N ASN A 127 -6.31 -1.89 17.01
CA ASN A 127 -6.64 -3.13 16.29
C ASN A 127 -7.03 -2.87 14.83
N GLN A 128 -7.83 -1.83 14.52
CA GLN A 128 -8.31 -1.59 13.16
C GLN A 128 -7.17 -1.23 12.20
N ILE A 129 -6.31 -0.29 12.59
CA ILE A 129 -5.15 0.11 11.74
C ILE A 129 -4.18 -1.06 11.61
N LYS A 130 -3.93 -1.77 12.71
CA LYS A 130 -3.09 -2.97 12.71
C LYS A 130 -3.62 -4.01 11.73
N GLU A 131 -4.91 -4.33 11.75
CA GLU A 131 -5.55 -5.28 10.83
C GLU A 131 -5.44 -4.84 9.36
N ILE A 132 -5.64 -3.55 9.07
CA ILE A 132 -5.47 -3.01 7.71
C ILE A 132 -4.05 -3.23 7.21
N ILE A 133 -3.06 -2.86 8.03
CA ILE A 133 -1.64 -2.98 7.68
C ILE A 133 -1.24 -4.46 7.55
N GLU A 134 -1.61 -5.31 8.49
CA GLU A 134 -1.32 -6.75 8.42
C GLU A 134 -1.94 -7.40 7.20
N THR A 135 -3.20 -7.06 6.88
CA THR A 135 -3.88 -7.57 5.68
C THR A 135 -3.14 -7.14 4.40
N PHE A 136 -2.71 -5.89 4.33
CA PHE A 136 -1.93 -5.40 3.20
C PHE A 136 -0.59 -6.12 3.08
N LEU A 137 0.13 -6.29 4.18
CA LEU A 137 1.43 -6.98 4.21
C LEU A 137 1.33 -8.46 3.83
N LYS A 138 0.28 -9.15 4.27
CA LYS A 138 -0.02 -10.51 3.81
C LYS A 138 -0.19 -10.57 2.28
N LYS A 139 -0.92 -9.62 1.70
CA LYS A 139 -1.08 -9.52 0.24
C LYS A 139 0.23 -9.23 -0.49
N VAL A 140 1.07 -8.33 0.04
CA VAL A 140 2.41 -8.04 -0.48
C VAL A 140 3.26 -9.32 -0.50
N TYR A 141 3.27 -10.06 0.60
CA TYR A 141 4.01 -11.31 0.72
C TYR A 141 3.53 -12.37 -0.28
N ILE A 142 2.23 -12.63 -0.34
CA ILE A 142 1.64 -13.62 -1.26
C ILE A 142 2.00 -13.29 -2.71
N LYS A 143 1.89 -12.02 -3.10
CA LYS A 143 2.24 -11.57 -4.46
C LYS A 143 3.72 -11.83 -4.79
N LYS A 144 4.62 -11.56 -3.86
CA LYS A 144 6.06 -11.85 -4.01
C LYS A 144 6.34 -13.34 -4.13
N VAL A 145 5.74 -14.16 -3.28
CA VAL A 145 5.91 -15.62 -3.30
C VAL A 145 5.41 -16.21 -4.64
N LEU A 146 4.26 -15.75 -5.13
CA LEU A 146 3.71 -16.21 -6.40
C LEU A 146 4.64 -15.88 -7.57
N ILE A 147 5.18 -14.67 -7.63
CA ILE A 147 6.13 -14.28 -8.67
C ILE A 147 7.40 -15.12 -8.61
N TYR A 148 7.93 -15.36 -7.41
CA TYR A 148 9.11 -16.21 -7.24
C TYR A 148 8.85 -17.65 -7.70
N LYS A 149 7.70 -18.23 -7.35
CA LYS A 149 7.30 -19.57 -7.82
C LYS A 149 7.17 -19.64 -9.35
N LEU A 150 6.57 -18.62 -9.98
CA LEU A 150 6.46 -18.54 -11.43
C LEU A 150 7.86 -18.48 -12.09
N TYR A 151 8.76 -17.68 -11.55
CA TYR A 151 10.13 -17.57 -12.04
C TYR A 151 10.89 -18.90 -11.95
N LEU A 152 10.77 -19.62 -10.83
CA LEU A 152 11.38 -20.94 -10.66
C LEU A 152 10.83 -21.96 -11.67
N ASN A 153 9.51 -21.96 -11.90
CA ASN A 153 8.89 -22.87 -12.89
C ASN A 153 9.40 -22.61 -14.31
N ILE A 154 9.59 -21.35 -14.70
CA ILE A 154 10.15 -20.99 -16.01
C ILE A 154 11.60 -21.52 -16.14
N ILE A 155 12.43 -21.34 -15.11
CA ILE A 155 13.80 -21.85 -15.11
C ILE A 155 13.82 -23.37 -15.22
N MET A 156 12.97 -24.07 -14.48
CA MET A 156 12.90 -25.52 -14.48
C MET A 156 12.46 -26.09 -15.84
N GLN A 157 11.46 -25.44 -16.48
CA GLN A 157 11.01 -25.84 -17.82
C GLN A 157 12.10 -25.62 -18.87
N ASN A 158 12.84 -24.53 -18.81
CA ASN A 158 13.93 -24.26 -19.75
C ASN A 158 15.11 -25.23 -19.58
N LYS A 159 15.36 -25.78 -18.40
CA LYS A 159 16.38 -26.80 -18.17
C LYS A 159 16.01 -28.18 -18.71
N ASN A 160 14.72 -28.48 -18.83
CA ASN A 160 14.25 -29.77 -19.35
C ASN A 160 14.13 -29.80 -20.89
N ASN A 161 14.36 -28.66 -21.56
CA ASN A 161 14.33 -28.52 -23.01
C ASN A 161 15.73 -28.39 -23.64
N VAL A 162 16.79 -28.65 -22.88
CA VAL A 162 18.19 -28.74 -23.31
C VAL A 162 18.70 -30.16 -23.03
#